data_5f03b2c8eecf8f29ed9da860dc86b9d0
#
_entry.id   5f03b2c8eecf8f29ed9da860dc86b9d0
#
_cell.length_a   1.000
_cell.length_b   1.000
_cell.length_c   1.000
_cell.angle_alpha   90.00
_cell.angle_beta   90.00
_cell.angle_gamma   90.00
#
_symmetry.space_group_name_H-M   'P 1'
#
loop_
_entity.id
_entity.type
_entity.pdbx_description
1 polymer ?
#
loop_
_entity_poly.entity_id
_entity_poly.type
_entity_poly.pdbx_seq_one_letter_code
_entity_poly.pdbx_strand_id
1 'polypeptide(L)'
;MKKEKTKWHNVILLVIMFLFSMFATGIAAYYYGKSFRGIFTLLIISAASFGSVIFSYEQSNIYQRLHYDNGNHYARFVCMFIISIVVGCLLPLLPNGGWAVPAIALALTLFSNTTTGLMGYAGVLCICVYFSDASILIFLIYFLVGAIFSILFEGLDKDYRTGAPMLIAVVLYTVVMTAKIMLENKGMPDMEKFVIPIINVFITILLMMAVLRLYCATVIDKEIDKYLIINDQEFPLLAKYKE
;
A
#
# COMPACT_ATOMS: atom_id res chain seq x y z
N MET A 1 33.66 5.78 1.47
CA MET A 1 32.99 6.62 2.49
C MET A 1 31.57 7.06 2.13
N LYS A 2 31.28 7.63 0.92
CA LYS A 2 29.92 8.08 0.57
C LYS A 2 28.90 6.93 0.46
N LYS A 3 29.29 5.79 -0.14
CA LYS A 3 28.46 4.59 -0.32
C LYS A 3 28.12 3.89 1.01
N GLU A 4 29.02 3.88 1.99
CA GLU A 4 28.76 3.30 3.32
C GLU A 4 27.78 4.15 4.14
N LYS A 5 27.93 5.47 4.12
CA LYS A 5 26.97 6.38 4.81
C LYS A 5 25.54 6.21 4.30
N THR A 6 25.36 6.04 2.99
CA THR A 6 24.03 5.80 2.40
C THR A 6 23.44 4.48 2.86
N LYS A 7 24.24 3.42 2.97
CA LYS A 7 23.78 2.10 3.43
C LYS A 7 23.27 2.13 4.88
N TRP A 8 24.01 2.78 5.78
CA TRP A 8 23.59 2.96 7.18
C TRP A 8 22.31 3.78 7.32
N HIS A 9 22.16 4.84 6.51
CA HIS A 9 20.96 5.65 6.50
C HIS A 9 19.70 4.83 6.13
N ASN A 10 19.79 3.99 5.11
CA ASN A 10 18.70 3.12 4.69
C ASN A 10 18.30 2.11 5.77
N VAL A 11 19.26 1.49 6.43
CA VAL A 11 19.01 0.57 7.55
C VAL A 11 18.31 1.29 8.70
N ILE A 12 18.75 2.49 9.05
CA ILE A 12 18.10 3.29 10.09
C ILE A 12 16.64 3.60 9.73
N LEU A 13 16.34 3.95 8.48
CA LEU A 13 14.98 4.20 8.02
C LEU A 13 14.08 2.97 8.19
N LEU A 14 14.56 1.78 7.83
CA LEU A 14 13.79 0.54 7.99
C LEU A 14 13.57 0.17 9.46
N VAL A 15 14.56 0.41 10.32
CA VAL A 15 14.41 0.20 11.77
C VAL A 15 13.39 1.18 12.36
N ILE A 16 13.43 2.44 11.97
CA ILE A 16 12.42 3.45 12.39
C ILE A 16 11.02 3.02 11.93
N MET A 17 10.88 2.59 10.68
CA MET A 17 9.62 2.08 10.14
C MET A 17 9.07 0.93 10.99
N PHE A 18 9.91 -0.07 11.31
CA PHE A 18 9.53 -1.21 12.13
C PHE A 18 9.08 -0.80 13.53
N LEU A 19 9.90 -0.02 14.23
CA LEU A 19 9.60 0.42 15.60
C LEU A 19 8.34 1.28 15.66
N PHE A 20 8.20 2.22 14.72
CA PHE A 20 7.00 3.07 14.64
C PHE A 20 5.74 2.23 14.37
N SER A 21 5.81 1.28 13.44
CA SER A 21 4.68 0.41 13.11
C SER A 21 4.25 -0.46 14.29
N MET A 22 5.21 -1.02 15.03
CA MET A 22 4.95 -1.77 16.25
C MET A 22 4.32 -0.90 17.34
N PHE A 23 4.84 0.30 17.53
CA PHE A 23 4.34 1.25 18.52
C PHE A 23 2.90 1.71 18.18
N ALA A 24 2.66 2.08 16.94
CA ALA A 24 1.32 2.48 16.46
C ALA A 24 0.29 1.36 16.65
N THR A 25 0.65 0.14 16.28
CA THR A 25 -0.20 -1.05 16.46
C THR A 25 -0.50 -1.33 17.94
N GLY A 26 0.51 -1.20 18.81
CA GLY A 26 0.34 -1.39 20.26
C GLY A 26 -0.59 -0.35 20.90
N ILE A 27 -0.41 0.93 20.55
CA ILE A 27 -1.30 2.02 21.03
C ILE A 27 -2.73 1.81 20.53
N ALA A 28 -2.90 1.48 19.25
CA ALA A 28 -4.21 1.22 18.70
C ALA A 28 -4.89 0.02 19.39
N ALA A 29 -4.16 -1.06 19.65
CA ALA A 29 -4.70 -2.21 20.36
C ALA A 29 -5.17 -1.87 21.79
N TYR A 30 -4.43 -1.01 22.48
CA TYR A 30 -4.84 -0.49 23.78
C TYR A 30 -6.10 0.38 23.68
N TYR A 31 -6.16 1.27 22.68
CA TYR A 31 -7.32 2.14 22.43
C TYR A 31 -8.58 1.33 22.12
N TYR A 32 -8.48 0.24 21.36
CA TYR A 32 -9.59 -0.66 21.06
C TYR A 32 -9.95 -1.61 22.24
N GLY A 33 -9.38 -1.41 23.41
CA GLY A 33 -9.71 -2.17 24.62
C GLY A 33 -9.35 -3.64 24.56
N LYS A 34 -8.38 -4.03 23.72
CA LYS A 34 -7.94 -5.44 23.61
C LYS A 34 -7.23 -5.86 24.89
N SER A 35 -7.45 -7.12 25.33
CA SER A 35 -6.79 -7.65 26.53
C SER A 35 -5.26 -7.65 26.38
N PHE A 36 -4.53 -7.61 27.49
CA PHE A 36 -3.06 -7.66 27.47
C PHE A 36 -2.50 -8.83 26.66
N ARG A 37 -3.10 -10.00 26.82
CA ARG A 37 -2.75 -11.19 26.02
C ARG A 37 -3.00 -10.98 24.53
N GLY A 38 -4.12 -10.33 24.18
CA GLY A 38 -4.46 -9.99 22.79
C GLY A 38 -3.47 -8.98 22.18
N ILE A 39 -3.09 -7.94 22.93
CA ILE A 39 -2.09 -6.97 22.51
C ILE A 39 -0.76 -7.67 22.23
N PHE A 40 -0.29 -8.51 23.14
CA PHE A 40 0.98 -9.23 22.97
C PHE A 40 0.96 -10.18 21.78
N THR A 41 -0.13 -10.92 21.58
CA THR A 41 -0.29 -11.81 20.43
C THR A 41 -0.28 -11.01 19.12
N LEU A 42 -1.00 -9.89 19.06
CA LEU A 42 -1.03 -9.01 17.88
C LEU A 42 0.37 -8.45 17.59
N LEU A 43 1.11 -8.01 18.60
CA LEU A 43 2.47 -7.49 18.42
C LEU A 43 3.41 -8.56 17.85
N ILE A 44 3.32 -9.82 18.28
CA ILE A 44 4.13 -10.91 17.72
C ILE A 44 3.78 -11.12 16.23
N ILE A 45 2.49 -11.19 15.89
CA ILE A 45 2.03 -11.37 14.50
C ILE A 45 2.47 -10.17 13.63
N SER A 46 2.31 -8.96 14.14
CA SER A 46 2.73 -7.73 13.45
C SER A 46 4.24 -7.68 13.27
N ALA A 47 5.03 -8.09 14.27
CA ALA A 47 6.49 -8.15 14.15
C ALA A 47 6.94 -9.13 13.06
N ALA A 48 6.33 -10.31 12.99
CA ALA A 48 6.61 -11.29 11.94
C ALA A 48 6.22 -10.74 10.55
N SER A 49 5.03 -10.13 10.44
CA SER A 49 4.55 -9.53 9.18
C SER A 49 5.46 -8.37 8.72
N PHE A 50 5.75 -7.41 9.59
CA PHE A 50 6.58 -6.24 9.23
C PHE A 50 8.04 -6.64 8.97
N GLY A 51 8.56 -7.62 9.72
CA GLY A 51 9.87 -8.19 9.46
C GLY A 51 9.96 -8.86 8.09
N SER A 52 8.93 -9.59 7.68
CA SER A 52 8.87 -10.21 6.35
C SER A 52 8.78 -9.18 5.23
N VAL A 53 8.07 -8.07 5.45
CA VAL A 53 8.01 -6.94 4.50
C VAL A 53 9.38 -6.30 4.30
N ILE A 54 10.10 -6.03 5.39
CA ILE A 54 11.46 -5.48 5.34
C ILE A 54 12.39 -6.42 4.58
N PHE A 55 12.35 -7.70 4.91
CA PHE A 55 13.17 -8.71 4.25
C PHE A 55 12.85 -8.82 2.75
N SER A 56 11.57 -8.86 2.39
CA SER A 56 11.12 -8.89 0.98
C SER A 56 11.56 -7.63 0.21
N TYR A 57 11.46 -6.45 0.85
CA TYR A 57 11.89 -5.19 0.26
C TYR A 57 13.39 -5.17 0.00
N GLU A 58 14.21 -5.58 0.97
CA GLU A 58 15.66 -5.67 0.82
C GLU A 58 16.08 -6.68 -0.25
N GLN A 59 15.45 -7.86 -0.29
CA GLN A 59 15.68 -8.82 -1.36
C GLN A 59 15.33 -8.24 -2.73
N SER A 60 14.18 -7.57 -2.84
CA SER A 60 13.75 -6.96 -4.09
C SER A 60 14.70 -5.86 -4.56
N ASN A 61 15.26 -5.10 -3.63
CA ASN A 61 16.27 -4.09 -3.92
C ASN A 61 17.60 -4.73 -4.40
N ILE A 62 18.06 -5.80 -3.76
CA ILE A 62 19.28 -6.52 -4.14
C ILE A 62 19.16 -7.11 -5.55
N TYR A 63 18.00 -7.69 -5.88
CA TYR A 63 17.74 -8.31 -7.18
C TYR A 63 17.21 -7.35 -8.25
N GLN A 64 17.21 -6.04 -7.98
CA GLN A 64 16.72 -4.99 -8.90
C GLN A 64 15.28 -5.24 -9.40
N ARG A 65 14.41 -5.72 -8.52
CA ARG A 65 12.99 -6.02 -8.80
C ARG A 65 12.04 -4.93 -8.36
N LEU A 66 12.55 -3.81 -7.87
CA LEU A 66 11.73 -2.64 -7.55
C LEU A 66 11.28 -1.96 -8.85
N HIS A 67 10.08 -1.40 -8.85
CA HIS A 67 9.53 -0.74 -10.03
C HIS A 67 10.33 0.51 -10.44
N TYR A 68 11.11 1.06 -9.54
CA TYR A 68 11.95 2.24 -9.79
C TYR A 68 13.23 2.20 -8.94
N ASP A 69 14.30 2.71 -9.51
CA ASP A 69 15.61 2.79 -8.87
C ASP A 69 16.07 4.25 -8.84
N ASN A 70 15.66 5.00 -7.84
CA ASN A 70 16.23 6.31 -7.58
C ASN A 70 16.64 6.45 -6.11
N GLY A 71 17.60 7.34 -5.83
CA GLY A 71 18.26 7.44 -4.54
C GLY A 71 17.38 7.65 -3.30
N ASN A 72 16.07 7.92 -3.47
CA ASN A 72 15.12 8.19 -2.38
C ASN A 72 14.04 7.10 -2.22
N HIS A 73 14.17 5.94 -2.88
CA HIS A 73 13.13 4.92 -2.84
C HIS A 73 12.83 4.39 -1.43
N TYR A 74 13.87 4.23 -0.58
CA TYR A 74 13.67 3.83 0.83
C TYR A 74 12.80 4.80 1.61
N ALA A 75 13.07 6.10 1.51
CA ALA A 75 12.30 7.11 2.24
C ALA A 75 10.82 7.13 1.80
N ARG A 76 10.56 6.97 0.50
CA ARG A 76 9.20 6.91 -0.05
C ARG A 76 8.47 5.67 0.42
N PHE A 77 9.10 4.51 0.33
CA PHE A 77 8.50 3.26 0.80
C PHE A 77 8.18 3.32 2.29
N VAL A 78 9.15 3.75 3.12
CA VAL A 78 8.98 3.90 4.57
C VAL A 78 7.82 4.84 4.89
N CYS A 79 7.74 5.99 4.21
CA CYS A 79 6.66 6.96 4.40
C CYS A 79 5.30 6.34 4.05
N MET A 80 5.19 5.69 2.89
CA MET A 80 3.94 5.05 2.45
C MET A 80 3.54 3.90 3.36
N PHE A 81 4.49 3.12 3.87
CA PHE A 81 4.22 2.04 4.79
C PHE A 81 3.70 2.56 6.15
N ILE A 82 4.34 3.59 6.71
CA ILE A 82 3.90 4.23 7.95
C ILE A 82 2.48 4.80 7.80
N ILE A 83 2.20 5.51 6.71
CA ILE A 83 0.86 6.03 6.41
C ILE A 83 -0.14 4.88 6.34
N SER A 84 0.20 3.78 5.67
CA SER A 84 -0.65 2.60 5.53
C SER A 84 -0.99 1.96 6.89
N ILE A 85 -0.02 1.87 7.81
CA ILE A 85 -0.25 1.36 9.17
C ILE A 85 -1.17 2.30 9.96
N VAL A 86 -0.92 3.61 9.92
CA VAL A 86 -1.75 4.60 10.63
C VAL A 86 -3.19 4.54 10.11
N VAL A 87 -3.37 4.54 8.79
CA VAL A 87 -4.71 4.39 8.17
C VAL A 87 -5.33 3.06 8.56
N GLY A 88 -4.58 1.96 8.51
CA GLY A 88 -5.04 0.63 8.93
C GLY A 88 -5.50 0.57 10.38
N CYS A 89 -4.86 1.31 11.29
CA CYS A 89 -5.29 1.43 12.68
C CYS A 89 -6.57 2.28 12.84
N LEU A 90 -6.85 3.21 11.92
CA LEU A 90 -8.04 4.09 11.98
C LEU A 90 -9.26 3.50 11.27
N LEU A 91 -9.07 2.69 10.23
CA LEU A 91 -10.16 2.11 9.44
C LEU A 91 -11.19 1.31 10.27
N PRO A 92 -10.81 0.57 11.33
CA PRO A 92 -11.77 -0.14 12.17
C PRO A 92 -12.80 0.75 12.89
N LEU A 93 -12.59 2.07 12.93
CA LEU A 93 -13.60 3.03 13.41
C LEU A 93 -14.79 3.12 12.45
N LEU A 94 -14.61 2.73 11.21
CA LEU A 94 -15.67 2.67 10.20
C LEU A 94 -16.32 1.27 10.20
N PRO A 95 -17.59 1.17 9.80
CA PRO A 95 -18.23 -0.14 9.62
C PRO A 95 -17.50 -0.96 8.54
N ASN A 96 -17.52 -2.29 8.66
CA ASN A 96 -16.78 -3.23 7.81
C ASN A 96 -17.03 -3.08 6.29
N GLY A 97 -18.14 -2.47 5.88
CA GLY A 97 -18.43 -2.13 4.49
C GLY A 97 -17.76 -0.85 3.98
N GLY A 98 -17.19 -0.03 4.88
CA GLY A 98 -16.61 1.29 4.61
C GLY A 98 -15.08 1.33 4.50
N TRP A 99 -14.40 0.19 4.48
CA TRP A 99 -12.94 0.15 4.48
C TRP A 99 -12.36 0.33 3.07
N ALA A 100 -11.70 1.44 2.83
CA ALA A 100 -10.98 1.71 1.58
C ALA A 100 -9.59 1.02 1.54
N VAL A 101 -9.46 -0.15 2.14
CA VAL A 101 -8.20 -0.91 2.25
C VAL A 101 -7.55 -1.25 0.90
N PRO A 102 -8.30 -1.51 -0.19
CA PRO A 102 -7.67 -1.83 -1.48
C PRO A 102 -6.77 -0.71 -2.02
N ALA A 103 -7.03 0.56 -1.68
CA ALA A 103 -6.15 1.67 -2.03
C ALA A 103 -4.77 1.56 -1.34
N ILE A 104 -4.71 0.96 -0.13
CA ILE A 104 -3.46 0.68 0.57
C ILE A 104 -2.65 -0.38 -0.18
N ALA A 105 -3.31 -1.43 -0.69
CA ALA A 105 -2.65 -2.46 -1.51
C ALA A 105 -1.95 -1.84 -2.71
N LEU A 106 -2.67 -0.98 -3.45
CA LEU A 106 -2.14 -0.25 -4.59
C LEU A 106 -0.94 0.64 -4.19
N ALA A 107 -1.08 1.41 -3.12
CA ALA A 107 -0.02 2.29 -2.63
C ALA A 107 1.26 1.52 -2.31
N LEU A 108 1.15 0.45 -1.52
CA LEU A 108 2.31 -0.35 -1.14
C LEU A 108 2.96 -1.06 -2.34
N THR A 109 2.16 -1.53 -3.30
CA THR A 109 2.66 -2.19 -4.51
C THR A 109 3.41 -1.21 -5.42
N LEU A 110 2.86 -0.03 -5.69
CA LEU A 110 3.49 0.98 -6.53
C LEU A 110 4.80 1.50 -5.96
N PHE A 111 4.89 1.65 -4.64
CA PHE A 111 6.10 2.15 -3.98
C PHE A 111 7.10 1.05 -3.58
N SER A 112 6.87 -0.20 -3.95
CA SER A 112 7.81 -1.31 -3.80
C SER A 112 7.79 -2.24 -5.01
N ASN A 113 7.12 -3.35 -4.89
CA ASN A 113 6.74 -4.30 -5.93
C ASN A 113 5.51 -5.10 -5.47
N THR A 114 4.94 -5.90 -6.37
CA THR A 114 3.72 -6.68 -6.10
C THR A 114 3.87 -7.59 -4.89
N THR A 115 4.99 -8.31 -4.76
CA THR A 115 5.21 -9.25 -3.64
C THR A 115 5.31 -8.53 -2.30
N THR A 116 6.16 -7.52 -2.20
CA THR A 116 6.36 -6.74 -0.96
C THR A 116 5.10 -5.96 -0.59
N GLY A 117 4.43 -5.38 -1.60
CA GLY A 117 3.19 -4.65 -1.42
C GLY A 117 2.07 -5.53 -0.86
N LEU A 118 1.88 -6.73 -1.42
CA LEU A 118 0.88 -7.69 -0.94
C LEU A 118 1.19 -8.21 0.48
N MET A 119 2.46 -8.46 0.81
CA MET A 119 2.85 -8.83 2.19
C MET A 119 2.52 -7.72 3.18
N GLY A 120 2.86 -6.47 2.85
CA GLY A 120 2.53 -5.31 3.68
C GLY A 120 1.03 -5.10 3.83
N TYR A 121 0.30 -5.22 2.73
CA TYR A 121 -1.15 -5.13 2.70
C TYR A 121 -1.83 -6.20 3.57
N ALA A 122 -1.39 -7.46 3.47
CA ALA A 122 -1.91 -8.53 4.32
C ALA A 122 -1.70 -8.22 5.81
N GLY A 123 -0.54 -7.69 6.18
CA GLY A 123 -0.26 -7.25 7.56
C GLY A 123 -1.20 -6.15 8.04
N VAL A 124 -1.42 -5.11 7.24
CA VAL A 124 -2.36 -4.02 7.54
C VAL A 124 -3.77 -4.55 7.67
N LEU A 125 -4.19 -5.42 6.75
CA LEU A 125 -5.53 -6.00 6.77
C LEU A 125 -5.77 -6.91 7.99
N CYS A 126 -4.76 -7.68 8.42
CA CYS A 126 -4.82 -8.45 9.67
C CYS A 126 -5.09 -7.54 10.88
N ILE A 127 -4.43 -6.37 10.95
CA ILE A 127 -4.64 -5.38 12.01
C ILE A 127 -6.08 -4.85 11.97
N CYS A 128 -6.58 -4.46 10.80
CA CYS A 128 -7.95 -3.97 10.62
C CYS A 128 -8.99 -5.01 11.11
N VAL A 129 -8.85 -6.25 10.65
CA VAL A 129 -9.78 -7.34 10.99
C VAL A 129 -9.74 -7.66 12.48
N TYR A 130 -8.54 -7.67 13.08
CA TYR A 130 -8.37 -7.94 14.50
C TYR A 130 -9.00 -6.85 15.38
N PHE A 131 -8.87 -5.57 15.02
CA PHE A 131 -9.43 -4.47 15.80
C PHE A 131 -10.96 -4.40 15.71
N SER A 132 -11.52 -4.72 14.57
CA SER A 132 -12.97 -4.69 14.33
C SER A 132 -13.70 -5.97 14.73
N ASP A 133 -12.99 -6.99 15.24
CA ASP A 133 -13.53 -8.33 15.51
C ASP A 133 -14.26 -8.93 14.30
N ALA A 134 -13.80 -8.57 13.10
CA ALA A 134 -14.42 -9.01 11.85
C ALA A 134 -14.10 -10.48 11.53
N SER A 135 -14.96 -11.11 10.72
CA SER A 135 -14.78 -12.50 10.32
C SER A 135 -13.60 -12.68 9.34
N ILE A 136 -13.05 -13.90 9.31
CA ILE A 136 -12.03 -14.29 8.33
C ILE A 136 -12.51 -14.12 6.88
N LEU A 137 -13.81 -14.21 6.64
CA LEU A 137 -14.41 -13.98 5.32
C LEU A 137 -14.16 -12.54 4.85
N ILE A 138 -14.27 -11.56 5.74
CA ILE A 138 -13.99 -10.14 5.44
C ILE A 138 -12.52 -9.95 5.07
N PHE A 139 -11.61 -10.60 5.80
CA PHE A 139 -10.20 -10.62 5.44
C PHE A 139 -9.99 -11.15 4.02
N LEU A 140 -10.55 -12.32 3.69
CA LEU A 140 -10.37 -12.94 2.39
C LEU A 140 -10.93 -12.08 1.25
N ILE A 141 -12.10 -11.48 1.44
CA ILE A 141 -12.73 -10.60 0.44
C ILE A 141 -11.84 -9.39 0.14
N TYR A 142 -11.41 -8.66 1.17
CA TYR A 142 -10.57 -7.49 0.98
C TYR A 142 -9.19 -7.86 0.47
N PHE A 143 -8.61 -8.98 0.93
CA PHE A 143 -7.33 -9.46 0.42
C PHE A 143 -7.39 -9.78 -1.08
N LEU A 144 -8.45 -10.46 -1.52
CA LEU A 144 -8.67 -10.76 -2.94
C LEU A 144 -8.72 -9.47 -3.78
N VAL A 145 -9.51 -8.49 -3.35
CA VAL A 145 -9.63 -7.21 -4.05
C VAL A 145 -8.30 -6.48 -4.11
N GLY A 146 -7.57 -6.40 -3.00
CA GLY A 146 -6.26 -5.77 -2.97
C GLY A 146 -5.24 -6.47 -3.86
N ALA A 147 -5.27 -7.81 -3.91
CA ALA A 147 -4.41 -8.60 -4.79
C ALA A 147 -4.72 -8.32 -6.27
N ILE A 148 -6.00 -8.28 -6.65
CA ILE A 148 -6.42 -7.94 -8.02
C ILE A 148 -5.92 -6.53 -8.38
N PHE A 149 -6.08 -5.55 -7.50
CA PHE A 149 -5.62 -4.18 -7.76
C PHE A 149 -4.10 -4.13 -7.92
N SER A 150 -3.35 -4.82 -7.06
CA SER A 150 -1.89 -4.89 -7.16
C SER A 150 -1.42 -5.45 -8.50
N ILE A 151 -2.07 -6.50 -9.00
CA ILE A 151 -1.73 -7.15 -10.29
C ILE A 151 -2.14 -6.25 -11.47
N LEU A 152 -3.33 -5.63 -11.44
CA LEU A 152 -3.81 -4.78 -12.52
C LEU A 152 -2.92 -3.56 -12.78
N PHE A 153 -2.26 -3.06 -11.74
CA PHE A 153 -1.38 -1.89 -11.84
C PHE A 153 0.11 -2.22 -11.83
N GLU A 154 0.50 -3.51 -11.90
CA GLU A 154 1.90 -3.94 -11.89
C GLU A 154 2.73 -3.42 -13.07
N GLY A 155 2.12 -3.18 -14.21
CA GLY A 155 2.81 -2.73 -15.43
C GLY A 155 2.70 -1.24 -15.71
N LEU A 156 2.28 -0.42 -14.73
CA LEU A 156 1.97 0.99 -14.95
C LEU A 156 3.14 1.83 -15.45
N ASP A 157 4.37 1.46 -15.09
CA ASP A 157 5.58 2.21 -15.42
C ASP A 157 5.90 2.27 -16.93
N LYS A 158 5.39 1.30 -17.71
CA LYS A 158 5.79 1.15 -19.10
C LYS A 158 4.96 2.01 -20.07
N ASP A 159 3.65 2.13 -19.84
CA ASP A 159 2.74 2.75 -20.81
C ASP A 159 1.89 3.90 -20.26
N TYR A 160 1.92 4.15 -18.96
CA TYR A 160 1.15 5.20 -18.28
C TYR A 160 -0.37 5.18 -18.54
N ARG A 161 -0.92 4.04 -18.96
CA ARG A 161 -2.33 3.89 -19.28
C ARG A 161 -3.13 3.40 -18.08
N THR A 162 -3.65 4.35 -17.29
CA THR A 162 -4.42 4.02 -16.07
C THR A 162 -5.90 3.74 -16.33
N GLY A 163 -6.44 4.14 -17.47
CA GLY A 163 -7.89 4.13 -17.72
C GLY A 163 -8.51 2.73 -17.71
N ALA A 164 -7.96 1.79 -18.48
CA ALA A 164 -8.49 0.44 -18.56
C ALA A 164 -8.33 -0.35 -17.25
N PRO A 165 -7.14 -0.38 -16.60
CA PRO A 165 -6.99 -1.00 -15.28
C PRO A 165 -7.94 -0.41 -14.24
N MET A 166 -8.13 0.91 -14.23
CA MET A 166 -9.02 1.58 -13.30
C MET A 166 -10.48 1.16 -13.49
N LEU A 167 -10.96 1.10 -14.73
CA LEU A 167 -12.32 0.67 -15.04
C LEU A 167 -12.55 -0.78 -14.60
N ILE A 168 -11.62 -1.68 -14.91
CA ILE A 168 -11.69 -3.09 -14.49
C ILE A 168 -11.70 -3.20 -12.97
N ALA A 169 -10.83 -2.47 -12.27
CA ALA A 169 -10.75 -2.45 -10.82
C ALA A 169 -12.07 -2.01 -10.18
N VAL A 170 -12.70 -0.94 -10.69
CA VAL A 170 -14.00 -0.44 -10.21
C VAL A 170 -15.10 -1.48 -10.38
N VAL A 171 -15.20 -2.08 -11.57
CA VAL A 171 -16.23 -3.10 -11.86
C VAL A 171 -16.04 -4.31 -10.93
N LEU A 172 -14.84 -4.85 -10.84
CA LEU A 172 -14.55 -6.00 -9.98
C LEU A 172 -14.81 -5.69 -8.50
N TYR A 173 -14.40 -4.51 -8.03
CA TYR A 173 -14.64 -4.12 -6.65
C TYR A 173 -16.13 -4.02 -6.34
N THR A 174 -16.92 -3.41 -7.24
CA THR A 174 -18.38 -3.31 -7.09
C THR A 174 -19.03 -4.70 -7.04
N VAL A 175 -18.64 -5.61 -7.94
CA VAL A 175 -19.13 -7.00 -7.94
C VAL A 175 -18.81 -7.72 -6.63
N VAL A 176 -17.58 -7.62 -6.15
CA VAL A 176 -17.14 -8.29 -4.92
C VAL A 176 -17.86 -7.71 -3.70
N MET A 177 -18.06 -6.38 -3.63
CA MET A 177 -18.80 -5.75 -2.53
C MET A 177 -20.28 -6.13 -2.54
N THR A 178 -20.89 -6.25 -3.72
CA THR A 178 -22.26 -6.74 -3.86
C THR A 178 -22.38 -8.18 -3.40
N ALA A 179 -21.46 -9.05 -3.80
CA ALA A 179 -21.40 -10.44 -3.34
C ALA A 179 -21.25 -10.55 -1.83
N LYS A 180 -20.40 -9.70 -1.21
CA LYS A 180 -20.25 -9.61 0.25
C LYS A 180 -21.58 -9.32 0.93
N ILE A 181 -22.32 -8.30 0.46
CA ILE A 181 -23.62 -7.93 1.03
C ILE A 181 -24.60 -9.09 0.95
N MET A 182 -24.62 -9.81 -0.17
CA MET A 182 -25.49 -10.99 -0.34
C MET A 182 -25.11 -12.14 0.59
N LEU A 183 -23.83 -12.33 0.85
CA LEU A 183 -23.35 -13.38 1.77
C LEU A 183 -23.66 -13.07 3.25
N GLU A 184 -23.60 -11.78 3.63
CA GLU A 184 -23.89 -11.35 5.01
C GLU A 184 -25.41 -11.33 5.33
N ASN A 185 -26.25 -11.25 4.31
CA ASN A 185 -27.70 -11.21 4.49
C ASN A 185 -28.37 -12.54 4.09
N LYS A 186 -29.11 -13.14 5.02
CA LYS A 186 -29.88 -14.39 4.81
C LYS A 186 -31.13 -14.23 3.92
N GLY A 187 -31.36 -13.07 3.29
CA GLY A 187 -32.50 -12.76 2.44
C GLY A 187 -32.20 -11.63 1.48
N MET A 188 -33.20 -11.06 0.81
CA MET A 188 -32.97 -9.86 0.01
C MET A 188 -32.55 -8.72 0.93
N PRO A 189 -31.35 -8.12 0.70
CA PRO A 189 -30.88 -7.03 1.53
C PRO A 189 -31.69 -5.77 1.31
N ASP A 190 -31.98 -5.06 2.40
CA ASP A 190 -32.62 -3.75 2.35
C ASP A 190 -31.70 -2.75 1.60
N MET A 191 -32.29 -1.81 0.87
CA MET A 191 -31.55 -0.81 0.09
C MET A 191 -30.56 -0.01 0.96
N GLU A 192 -30.86 0.23 2.23
CA GLU A 192 -30.01 0.94 3.17
C GLU A 192 -28.62 0.27 3.37
N LYS A 193 -28.56 -1.07 3.26
CA LYS A 193 -27.30 -1.83 3.42
C LYS A 193 -26.31 -1.64 2.27
N PHE A 194 -26.77 -1.13 1.13
CA PHE A 194 -25.91 -0.81 -0.01
C PHE A 194 -25.26 0.57 0.08
N VAL A 195 -25.79 1.48 0.89
CA VAL A 195 -25.31 2.87 0.97
C VAL A 195 -23.85 2.95 1.37
N ILE A 196 -23.45 2.29 2.46
CA ILE A 196 -22.08 2.31 2.96
C ILE A 196 -21.09 1.69 1.95
N PRO A 197 -21.34 0.48 1.39
CA PRO A 197 -20.49 -0.08 0.35
C PRO A 197 -20.37 0.78 -0.92
N ILE A 198 -21.45 1.42 -1.37
CA ILE A 198 -21.39 2.31 -2.53
C ILE A 198 -20.50 3.52 -2.24
N ILE A 199 -20.70 4.18 -1.10
CA ILE A 199 -19.84 5.29 -0.67
C ILE A 199 -18.37 4.83 -0.60
N ASN A 200 -18.12 3.63 -0.05
CA ASN A 200 -16.79 3.07 0.04
C ASN A 200 -16.13 2.86 -1.34
N VAL A 201 -16.87 2.38 -2.33
CA VAL A 201 -16.36 2.24 -3.71
C VAL A 201 -15.91 3.61 -4.23
N PHE A 202 -16.70 4.67 -4.06
CA PHE A 202 -16.33 6.03 -4.48
C PHE A 202 -15.09 6.54 -3.74
N ILE A 203 -15.03 6.39 -2.41
CA ILE A 203 -13.87 6.81 -1.61
C ILE A 203 -12.61 6.04 -2.05
N THR A 204 -12.73 4.73 -2.26
CA THR A 204 -11.60 3.89 -2.71
C THR A 204 -11.08 4.35 -4.08
N ILE A 205 -11.97 4.66 -5.03
CA ILE A 205 -11.59 5.19 -6.35
C ILE A 205 -10.84 6.52 -6.21
N LEU A 206 -11.36 7.46 -5.41
CA LEU A 206 -10.71 8.75 -5.17
C LEU A 206 -9.33 8.57 -4.55
N LEU A 207 -9.20 7.67 -3.57
CA LEU A 207 -7.91 7.38 -2.94
C LEU A 207 -6.95 6.71 -3.92
N MET A 208 -7.41 5.79 -4.76
CA MET A 208 -6.59 5.20 -5.82
C MET A 208 -6.08 6.25 -6.80
N MET A 209 -6.94 7.18 -7.25
CA MET A 209 -6.53 8.29 -8.11
C MET A 209 -5.50 9.19 -7.43
N ALA A 210 -5.67 9.47 -6.14
CA ALA A 210 -4.72 10.26 -5.36
C ALA A 210 -3.35 9.54 -5.25
N VAL A 211 -3.35 8.23 -4.97
CA VAL A 211 -2.13 7.40 -4.92
C VAL A 211 -1.43 7.37 -6.27
N LEU A 212 -2.16 7.16 -7.36
CA LEU A 212 -1.62 7.18 -8.72
C LEU A 212 -1.00 8.55 -9.05
N ARG A 213 -1.68 9.65 -8.76
CA ARG A 213 -1.13 11.00 -8.96
C ARG A 213 0.13 11.23 -8.13
N LEU A 214 0.13 10.79 -6.87
CA LEU A 214 1.30 10.90 -6.01
C LEU A 214 2.48 10.10 -6.55
N TYR A 215 2.23 8.89 -7.03
CA TYR A 215 3.24 8.05 -7.67
C TYR A 215 3.81 8.71 -8.92
N CYS A 216 2.96 9.22 -9.79
CA CYS A 216 3.35 9.96 -10.98
C CYS A 216 4.26 11.14 -10.63
N ALA A 217 3.80 12.04 -9.77
CA ALA A 217 4.54 13.25 -9.42
C ALA A 217 5.86 12.97 -8.67
N THR A 218 5.95 11.86 -7.93
CA THR A 218 7.13 11.57 -7.12
C THR A 218 8.13 10.64 -7.78
N VAL A 219 7.70 9.81 -8.71
CA VAL A 219 8.52 8.79 -9.37
C VAL A 219 8.69 9.12 -10.85
N ILE A 220 7.61 9.13 -11.61
CA ILE A 220 7.65 9.19 -13.07
C ILE A 220 8.12 10.56 -13.58
N ASP A 221 7.51 11.65 -13.10
CA ASP A 221 7.88 13.00 -13.54
C ASP A 221 9.35 13.31 -13.24
N LYS A 222 9.85 12.85 -12.09
CA LYS A 222 11.27 13.02 -11.73
C LYS A 222 12.23 12.19 -12.59
N GLU A 223 11.81 11.04 -13.07
CA GLU A 223 12.60 10.28 -14.05
C GLU A 223 12.63 10.98 -15.40
N ILE A 224 11.47 11.45 -15.87
CA ILE A 224 11.38 12.20 -17.13
C ILE A 224 12.24 13.45 -17.07
N ASP A 225 12.17 14.23 -16.00
CA ASP A 225 13.00 15.42 -15.81
C ASP A 225 14.50 15.08 -15.87
N LYS A 226 14.91 13.96 -15.26
CA LYS A 226 16.31 13.51 -15.30
C LYS A 226 16.75 13.18 -16.72
N TYR A 227 15.90 12.53 -17.54
CA TYR A 227 16.21 12.23 -18.94
C TYR A 227 16.20 13.48 -19.81
N LEU A 228 15.32 14.44 -19.57
CA LEU A 228 15.29 15.73 -20.26
C LEU A 228 16.58 16.51 -20.00
N ILE A 229 17.01 16.59 -18.74
CA ILE A 229 18.27 17.26 -18.36
C ILE A 229 19.50 16.59 -19.03
N ILE A 230 19.51 15.27 -19.14
CA ILE A 230 20.61 14.52 -19.78
C ILE A 230 20.65 14.77 -21.31
N ASN A 231 19.47 14.92 -21.94
CA ASN A 231 19.34 15.15 -23.38
C ASN A 231 19.41 16.64 -23.78
N ASP A 232 19.45 17.53 -22.81
CA ASP A 232 19.58 18.97 -23.09
C ASP A 232 20.95 19.24 -23.74
N GLN A 233 20.93 19.82 -24.95
CA GLN A 233 22.14 20.14 -25.72
C GLN A 233 23.01 21.20 -25.05
N GLU A 234 22.42 21.99 -24.15
CA GLU A 234 23.11 23.01 -23.36
C GLU A 234 23.79 22.45 -22.10
N PHE A 235 23.65 21.17 -21.83
CA PHE A 235 24.27 20.56 -20.65
C PHE A 235 25.79 20.48 -20.84
N PRO A 236 26.59 21.12 -19.97
CA PRO A 236 28.04 21.33 -20.20
C PRO A 236 28.83 20.02 -20.34
N LEU A 237 28.31 18.91 -19.86
CA LEU A 237 28.92 17.58 -20.03
C LEU A 237 28.71 17.00 -21.44
N LEU A 238 27.57 17.27 -22.10
CA LEU A 238 27.31 16.84 -23.47
C LEU A 238 28.00 17.72 -24.51
N ALA A 239 28.14 19.01 -24.24
CA ALA A 239 28.96 19.93 -25.07
C ALA A 239 30.41 19.44 -25.16
N LYS A 240 30.97 18.91 -24.08
CA LYS A 240 32.36 18.43 -24.02
C LYS A 240 32.63 17.12 -24.77
N TYR A 241 31.59 16.34 -25.10
CA TYR A 241 31.69 15.08 -25.87
C TYR A 241 31.38 15.25 -27.36
N LYS A 242 31.01 16.47 -27.82
CA LYS A 242 30.75 16.77 -29.23
C LYS A 242 31.94 17.44 -29.95
N GLU A 243 33.00 17.80 -29.25
CA GLU A 243 34.30 18.18 -29.77
C GLU A 243 35.24 16.95 -29.83
#